data_9379278a5e3677f44b11d7523bdc0f22
#
_entry.id   9379278a5e3677f44b11d7523bdc0f22
#
_cell.length_a   1.000
_cell.length_b   1.000
_cell.length_c   1.000
_cell.angle_alpha   90.00
_cell.angle_beta   90.00
_cell.angle_gamma   90.00
#
_symmetry.space_group_name_H-M   'P 1'
#
loop_
_entity.id
_entity.type
_entity.pdbx_description
1 polymer ?
#
loop_
_entity_poly.entity_id
_entity_poly.type
_entity_poly.pdbx_seq_one_letter_code
_entity_poly.pdbx_strand_id
1 'polypeptide(L)'
;EVKVAGTKPMTIVMKSDVKSIDEVVVTGYQEIDRRKLASSISSIKGADLIGGEYLSIDKMLQGRLPGVAVMNMSSTPGAAPKIRIRGSSSITGNREPVWVVDGIILEEPVNISTEELNSPDKINLIGNAIGSVNPEDIERVDILKDASATAIYGIKAANGVIVVTTKQGKSQKPSISYTATLGITAPPTYDKMFRMNSADRIDMSIEMQERGLSFGSYKPSDIGYEGALQHLWNKDITYQEFLNQVKTLKGLNTDWYDLLFRTAFTHQHSVSITGGNDRSNYYMSM
;
A
#
# COMPACT_ATOMS: atom_id res chain seq x y z
N GLU A 1 28.64 -11.02 -37.89
CA GLU A 1 30.02 -10.98 -38.48
C GLU A 1 29.93 -11.26 -39.96
N VAL A 2 30.39 -10.31 -40.78
CA VAL A 2 30.51 -10.48 -42.24
C VAL A 2 31.98 -10.74 -42.55
N LYS A 3 32.32 -11.92 -43.08
CA LYS A 3 33.67 -12.23 -43.51
C LYS A 3 33.97 -11.47 -44.80
N VAL A 4 34.95 -10.58 -44.77
CA VAL A 4 35.43 -9.86 -45.94
C VAL A 4 36.40 -10.78 -46.69
N ALA A 5 36.02 -11.23 -47.88
CA ALA A 5 36.85 -11.99 -48.77
C ALA A 5 36.97 -11.27 -50.15
N GLY A 6 38.10 -10.60 -50.38
CA GLY A 6 38.45 -10.02 -51.67
C GLY A 6 38.36 -8.51 -51.78
N THR A 7 38.93 -7.95 -52.85
CA THR A 7 39.05 -6.50 -53.18
C THR A 7 37.82 -5.90 -53.89
N LYS A 8 36.66 -6.57 -53.90
CA LYS A 8 35.46 -6.03 -54.58
C LYS A 8 34.70 -5.12 -53.62
N PRO A 9 34.14 -3.98 -54.04
CA PRO A 9 33.35 -3.12 -53.23
C PRO A 9 32.11 -3.88 -52.69
N MET A 10 31.95 -3.94 -51.37
CA MET A 10 30.83 -4.60 -50.71
C MET A 10 29.81 -3.54 -50.26
N THR A 11 28.60 -3.63 -50.74
CA THR A 11 27.49 -2.79 -50.28
C THR A 11 26.82 -3.51 -49.13
N ILE A 12 27.01 -2.98 -47.91
CA ILE A 12 26.33 -3.48 -46.71
C ILE A 12 25.04 -2.68 -46.54
N VAL A 13 23.90 -3.31 -46.81
CA VAL A 13 22.58 -2.74 -46.51
C VAL A 13 22.27 -3.05 -45.05
N MET A 14 22.40 -2.03 -44.20
CA MET A 14 21.95 -2.12 -42.81
C MET A 14 20.43 -2.01 -42.78
N LYS A 15 19.75 -3.07 -42.38
CA LYS A 15 18.36 -2.97 -41.98
C LYS A 15 18.33 -2.35 -40.57
N SER A 16 17.67 -1.20 -40.48
CA SER A 16 17.35 -0.62 -39.17
C SER A 16 16.45 -1.60 -38.43
N ASP A 17 17.00 -2.28 -37.44
CA ASP A 17 16.19 -3.06 -36.45
C ASP A 17 15.69 -2.09 -35.38
N VAL A 18 14.91 -1.10 -35.83
CA VAL A 18 14.14 -0.27 -34.91
C VAL A 18 13.00 -1.16 -34.45
N LYS A 19 13.19 -1.89 -33.35
CA LYS A 19 12.06 -2.30 -32.51
C LYS A 19 11.47 -1.01 -31.97
N SER A 20 10.53 -0.43 -32.71
CA SER A 20 9.66 0.60 -32.17
C SER A 20 8.86 -0.12 -31.09
N ILE A 21 9.23 0.11 -29.86
CA ILE A 21 8.31 -0.17 -28.74
C ILE A 21 7.27 0.94 -28.87
N ASP A 22 6.20 0.66 -29.60
CA ASP A 22 5.04 1.51 -29.66
C ASP A 22 4.36 1.43 -28.28
N GLU A 23 4.84 2.27 -27.37
CA GLU A 23 4.22 2.42 -26.07
C GLU A 23 2.96 3.26 -26.27
N VAL A 24 1.83 2.57 -26.38
CA VAL A 24 0.52 3.18 -26.53
C VAL A 24 -0.01 3.50 -25.13
N VAL A 25 -0.54 4.69 -24.93
CA VAL A 25 -1.17 5.10 -23.69
C VAL A 25 -2.68 5.20 -23.91
N VAL A 26 -3.44 4.59 -23.03
CA VAL A 26 -4.90 4.69 -23.06
C VAL A 26 -5.33 5.98 -22.35
N THR A 27 -5.90 6.91 -23.12
CA THR A 27 -6.53 8.10 -22.58
C THR A 27 -8.03 7.98 -22.82
N GLY A 28 -8.77 7.57 -21.79
CA GLY A 28 -10.21 7.38 -21.90
C GLY A 28 -10.58 6.26 -22.84
N TYR A 29 -11.15 6.60 -23.99
CA TYR A 29 -11.60 5.65 -25.03
C TYR A 29 -10.63 5.57 -26.21
N GLN A 30 -9.48 6.25 -26.15
CA GLN A 30 -8.54 6.32 -27.24
C GLN A 30 -7.17 5.78 -26.85
N GLU A 31 -6.63 4.91 -27.68
CA GLU A 31 -5.25 4.53 -27.63
C GLU A 31 -4.42 5.55 -28.43
N ILE A 32 -3.56 6.28 -27.74
CA ILE A 32 -2.72 7.31 -28.34
C ILE A 32 -1.25 6.91 -28.19
N ASP A 33 -0.50 6.98 -29.29
CA ASP A 33 0.94 6.81 -29.25
C ASP A 33 1.56 7.85 -28.26
N ARG A 34 2.31 7.37 -27.29
CA ARG A 34 2.97 8.20 -26.27
C ARG A 34 3.79 9.34 -26.87
N ARG A 35 4.34 9.16 -28.05
CA ARG A 35 5.14 10.19 -28.74
C ARG A 35 4.28 11.38 -29.19
N LYS A 36 3.00 11.19 -29.35
CA LYS A 36 2.04 12.22 -29.79
C LYS A 36 1.35 12.92 -28.61
N LEU A 37 1.57 12.46 -27.38
CA LEU A 37 1.01 13.05 -26.19
C LEU A 37 1.89 14.18 -25.67
N ALA A 38 1.34 15.37 -25.64
CA ALA A 38 1.97 16.56 -25.03
C ALA A 38 1.81 16.58 -23.49
N SER A 39 1.03 15.66 -22.91
CA SER A 39 0.69 15.61 -21.50
C SER A 39 1.62 14.68 -20.71
N SER A 40 1.86 15.03 -19.44
CA SER A 40 2.67 14.24 -18.52
C SER A 40 1.88 13.04 -18.00
N ILE A 41 2.08 11.88 -18.63
CA ILE A 41 1.49 10.61 -18.22
C ILE A 41 2.61 9.72 -17.67
N SER A 42 2.36 9.08 -16.54
CA SER A 42 3.26 8.06 -15.99
C SER A 42 2.59 6.71 -16.12
N SER A 43 3.26 5.77 -16.75
CA SER A 43 2.78 4.41 -16.99
C SER A 43 3.63 3.39 -16.26
N ILE A 44 3.02 2.33 -15.76
CA ILE A 44 3.69 1.15 -15.20
C ILE A 44 2.98 -0.10 -15.71
N LYS A 45 3.75 -1.10 -16.10
CA LYS A 45 3.20 -2.39 -16.54
C LYS A 45 2.74 -3.21 -15.35
N GLY A 46 1.67 -3.99 -15.51
CA GLY A 46 1.17 -4.88 -14.46
C GLY A 46 2.24 -5.85 -13.94
N ALA A 47 3.06 -6.39 -14.83
CA ALA A 47 4.17 -7.27 -14.45
C ALA A 47 5.20 -6.61 -13.51
N ASP A 48 5.40 -5.30 -13.64
CA ASP A 48 6.33 -4.54 -12.79
C ASP A 48 5.68 -4.18 -11.44
N LEU A 49 4.36 -4.23 -11.34
CA LEU A 49 3.61 -4.03 -10.08
C LEU A 49 3.64 -5.28 -9.20
N ILE A 50 3.54 -6.44 -9.82
CA ILE A 50 3.56 -7.74 -9.14
C ILE A 50 4.98 -8.00 -8.63
N GLY A 51 5.15 -8.26 -7.35
CA GLY A 51 6.48 -8.54 -6.77
C GLY A 51 6.70 -7.91 -5.39
N GLY A 52 5.65 -7.36 -4.78
CA GLY A 52 5.65 -6.86 -3.41
C GLY A 52 4.75 -7.69 -2.49
N GLU A 53 4.86 -7.45 -1.19
CA GLU A 53 4.01 -8.07 -0.16
C GLU A 53 2.55 -7.57 -0.19
N TYR A 54 2.19 -6.72 -1.14
CA TYR A 54 0.91 -6.04 -1.16
C TYR A 54 -0.09 -6.75 -2.08
N LEU A 55 -1.24 -7.09 -1.51
CA LEU A 55 -2.36 -7.73 -2.21
C LEU A 55 -3.30 -6.71 -2.90
N SER A 56 -3.09 -5.41 -2.73
CA SER A 56 -3.96 -4.37 -3.30
C SER A 56 -3.20 -3.41 -4.21
N ILE A 57 -3.82 -3.06 -5.33
CA ILE A 57 -3.24 -2.26 -6.42
C ILE A 57 -2.78 -0.89 -5.92
N ASP A 58 -3.58 -0.25 -5.10
CA ASP A 58 -3.31 1.05 -4.52
C ASP A 58 -2.01 1.07 -3.68
N LYS A 59 -1.77 0.03 -2.89
CA LYS A 59 -0.52 -0.13 -2.13
C LYS A 59 0.67 -0.45 -3.03
N MET A 60 0.45 -1.21 -4.10
CA MET A 60 1.49 -1.54 -5.07
C MET A 60 2.04 -0.32 -5.82
N LEU A 61 1.26 0.76 -5.93
CA LEU A 61 1.68 2.01 -6.56
C LEU A 61 2.66 2.83 -5.70
N GLN A 62 2.78 2.49 -4.41
CA GLN A 62 3.61 3.25 -3.46
C GLN A 62 5.08 3.28 -3.89
N GLY A 63 5.64 4.49 -4.07
CA GLY A 63 7.04 4.69 -4.41
C GLY A 63 7.44 4.29 -5.85
N ARG A 64 6.50 3.82 -6.66
CA ARG A 64 6.81 3.34 -8.02
C ARG A 64 6.59 4.39 -9.11
N LEU A 65 5.79 5.40 -8.85
CA LEU A 65 5.41 6.40 -9.85
C LEU A 65 5.74 7.82 -9.36
N PRO A 66 6.47 8.61 -10.16
CA PRO A 66 6.82 9.98 -9.79
C PRO A 66 5.56 10.87 -9.71
N GLY A 67 5.49 11.69 -8.66
CA GLY A 67 4.37 12.62 -8.44
C GLY A 67 3.10 11.97 -7.89
N VAL A 68 3.16 10.72 -7.44
CA VAL A 68 2.09 10.01 -6.76
C VAL A 68 2.53 9.73 -5.33
N ALA A 69 1.77 10.23 -4.37
CA ALA A 69 1.97 9.96 -2.95
C ALA A 69 0.87 9.01 -2.46
N VAL A 70 1.29 7.85 -1.99
CA VAL A 70 0.40 6.85 -1.37
C VAL A 70 0.68 6.84 0.12
N MET A 71 -0.34 7.16 0.92
CA MET A 71 -0.25 7.26 2.36
C MET A 71 -1.13 6.19 3.01
N ASN A 72 -0.50 5.25 3.69
CA ASN A 72 -1.22 4.26 4.50
C ASN A 72 -1.68 4.93 5.80
N MET A 73 -2.98 5.11 5.96
CA MET A 73 -3.59 5.74 7.13
C MET A 73 -3.86 4.73 8.26
N SER A 74 -3.98 3.47 7.93
CA SER A 74 -4.28 2.39 8.88
C SER A 74 -3.51 1.13 8.51
N SER A 75 -3.12 0.37 9.52
CA SER A 75 -2.55 -0.98 9.36
C SER A 75 -3.62 -2.06 9.32
N THR A 76 -4.89 -1.70 9.40
CA THR A 76 -6.00 -2.65 9.34
C THR A 76 -6.04 -3.34 7.98
N PRO A 77 -6.13 -4.66 7.92
CA PRO A 77 -6.29 -5.38 6.66
C PRO A 77 -7.54 -4.88 5.90
N GLY A 78 -7.38 -4.59 4.61
CA GLY A 78 -8.47 -4.06 3.76
C GLY A 78 -8.66 -2.54 3.81
N ALA A 79 -7.97 -1.82 4.71
CA ALA A 79 -8.01 -0.35 4.71
C ALA A 79 -7.35 0.21 3.45
N ALA A 80 -8.08 1.08 2.73
CA ALA A 80 -7.58 1.75 1.55
C ALA A 80 -6.56 2.83 1.92
N PRO A 81 -5.40 2.91 1.26
CA PRO A 81 -4.50 4.03 1.41
C PRO A 81 -5.07 5.27 0.74
N LYS A 82 -4.68 6.45 1.21
CA LYS A 82 -4.98 7.71 0.53
C LYS A 82 -3.96 7.98 -0.56
N ILE A 83 -4.45 8.19 -1.79
CA ILE A 83 -3.61 8.50 -2.94
C ILE A 83 -3.76 9.98 -3.29
N ARG A 84 -2.63 10.64 -3.54
CA ARG A 84 -2.58 12.02 -4.02
C ARG A 84 -1.67 12.12 -5.23
N ILE A 85 -2.16 12.85 -6.25
CA ILE A 85 -1.41 13.13 -7.47
C ILE A 85 -1.08 14.63 -7.48
N ARG A 86 0.23 14.97 -7.58
CA ARG A 86 0.73 16.36 -7.60
C ARG A 86 0.33 17.23 -6.40
N GLY A 87 -0.01 16.63 -5.27
CA GLY A 87 -0.39 17.37 -4.07
C GLY A 87 -1.90 17.54 -3.92
N SER A 88 -2.33 18.60 -3.24
CA SER A 88 -3.71 18.85 -2.90
C SER A 88 -4.25 20.04 -3.69
N SER A 89 -5.23 19.81 -4.55
CA SER A 89 -5.87 20.87 -5.34
C SER A 89 -7.02 21.57 -4.59
N SER A 90 -7.53 20.97 -3.52
CA SER A 90 -8.62 21.51 -2.71
C SER A 90 -8.30 21.47 -1.23
N ILE A 91 -8.80 22.47 -0.48
CA ILE A 91 -8.67 22.52 0.99
C ILE A 91 -9.81 21.76 1.66
N THR A 92 -11.01 21.81 1.10
CA THR A 92 -12.24 21.31 1.73
C THR A 92 -12.94 20.18 0.97
N GLY A 93 -12.52 19.86 -0.27
CA GLY A 93 -13.16 18.82 -1.10
C GLY A 93 -12.46 17.46 -1.06
N ASN A 94 -13.04 16.49 -1.75
CA ASN A 94 -12.39 15.21 -2.02
C ASN A 94 -11.07 15.47 -2.77
N ARG A 95 -10.00 14.84 -2.32
CA ARG A 95 -8.63 15.00 -2.84
C ARG A 95 -8.11 13.75 -3.52
N GLU A 96 -8.92 12.74 -3.63
CA GLU A 96 -8.53 11.47 -4.22
C GLU A 96 -8.69 11.49 -5.74
N PRO A 97 -7.79 10.81 -6.47
CA PRO A 97 -7.92 10.67 -7.91
C PRO A 97 -9.08 9.76 -8.27
N VAL A 98 -9.61 9.94 -9.47
CA VAL A 98 -10.63 9.05 -10.02
C VAL A 98 -9.99 7.77 -10.54
N TRP A 99 -10.58 6.64 -10.20
CA TRP A 99 -10.23 5.36 -10.77
C TRP A 99 -11.06 5.04 -12.00
N VAL A 100 -10.39 4.60 -13.05
CA VAL A 100 -11.02 4.15 -14.30
C VAL A 100 -10.48 2.78 -14.64
N VAL A 101 -11.36 1.81 -14.81
CA VAL A 101 -10.98 0.44 -15.21
C VAL A 101 -11.61 0.15 -16.56
N ASP A 102 -10.80 -0.13 -17.56
CA ASP A 102 -11.21 -0.40 -18.95
C ASP A 102 -12.22 0.63 -19.50
N GLY A 103 -12.00 1.91 -19.19
CA GLY A 103 -12.85 3.02 -19.61
C GLY A 103 -14.05 3.30 -18.70
N ILE A 104 -14.32 2.47 -17.70
CA ILE A 104 -15.42 2.66 -16.75
C ILE A 104 -14.92 3.39 -15.52
N ILE A 105 -15.54 4.52 -15.19
CA ILE A 105 -15.25 5.26 -13.97
C ILE A 105 -15.78 4.45 -12.79
N LEU A 106 -14.90 4.12 -11.85
CA LEU A 106 -15.32 3.51 -10.60
C LEU A 106 -15.74 4.62 -9.63
N GLU A 107 -16.94 4.49 -9.11
CA GLU A 107 -17.42 5.34 -8.02
C GLU A 107 -17.08 4.67 -6.69
N GLU A 108 -16.66 5.48 -5.72
CA GLU A 108 -16.48 4.96 -4.37
C GLU A 108 -17.83 4.49 -3.83
N PRO A 109 -17.90 3.26 -3.30
CA PRO A 109 -19.17 2.65 -2.90
C PRO A 109 -19.86 3.40 -1.75
N VAL A 110 -19.15 4.28 -1.05
CA VAL A 110 -19.69 5.02 0.10
C VAL A 110 -19.17 6.46 0.09
N ASN A 111 -20.08 7.43 -0.06
CA ASN A 111 -19.79 8.84 0.22
C ASN A 111 -19.74 9.04 1.73
N ILE A 112 -18.55 9.00 2.32
CA ILE A 112 -18.36 9.26 3.73
C ILE A 112 -18.07 10.76 3.92
N SER A 113 -18.83 11.41 4.78
CA SER A 113 -18.59 12.81 5.13
C SER A 113 -17.26 12.95 5.89
N THR A 114 -16.65 14.14 5.81
CA THR A 114 -15.37 14.42 6.49
C THR A 114 -15.45 14.21 8.01
N GLU A 115 -16.66 14.35 8.60
CA GLU A 115 -16.92 14.13 10.03
C GLU A 115 -16.98 12.64 10.38
N GLU A 116 -17.45 11.80 9.47
CA GLU A 116 -17.49 10.36 9.63
C GLU A 116 -16.11 9.71 9.48
N LEU A 117 -15.19 10.33 8.72
CA LEU A 117 -13.79 9.90 8.57
C LEU A 117 -12.99 9.99 9.88
N ASN A 118 -13.44 10.77 10.85
CA ASN A 118 -12.81 10.87 12.16
C ASN A 118 -13.23 9.77 13.14
N SER A 119 -14.18 8.91 12.75
CA SER A 119 -14.62 7.78 13.58
C SER A 119 -13.79 6.52 13.26
N PRO A 120 -13.06 5.96 14.23
CA PRO A 120 -12.21 4.77 14.01
C PRO A 120 -12.99 3.56 13.47
N ASP A 121 -14.26 3.44 13.82
CA ASP A 121 -15.11 2.31 13.42
C ASP A 121 -15.56 2.38 11.96
N LYS A 122 -15.60 3.58 11.37
CA LYS A 122 -16.06 3.77 9.99
C LYS A 122 -14.93 3.72 8.96
N ILE A 123 -13.69 3.93 9.36
CA ILE A 123 -12.51 3.77 8.49
C ILE A 123 -12.45 2.36 7.90
N ASN A 124 -12.94 1.36 8.62
CA ASN A 124 -12.98 -0.04 8.19
C ASN A 124 -14.08 -0.32 7.15
N LEU A 125 -15.05 0.60 6.99
CA LEU A 125 -16.16 0.46 6.05
C LEU A 125 -15.89 1.12 4.69
N ILE A 126 -14.78 1.84 4.54
CA ILE A 126 -14.38 2.46 3.28
C ILE A 126 -13.89 1.34 2.36
N GLY A 127 -14.83 0.78 1.60
CA GLY A 127 -14.50 -0.16 0.55
C GLY A 127 -13.64 0.53 -0.51
N ASN A 128 -12.51 -0.05 -0.83
CA ASN A 128 -11.69 0.42 -1.93
C ASN A 128 -12.36 0.07 -3.25
N ALA A 129 -12.73 1.07 -4.06
CA ALA A 129 -13.36 0.84 -5.36
C ALA A 129 -12.52 -0.08 -6.26
N ILE A 130 -11.19 0.01 -6.18
CA ILE A 130 -10.27 -0.83 -6.96
C ILE A 130 -10.01 -2.20 -6.30
N GLY A 131 -10.44 -2.43 -5.08
CA GLY A 131 -10.19 -3.68 -4.33
C GLY A 131 -10.82 -4.92 -4.96
N SER A 132 -11.81 -4.76 -5.84
CA SER A 132 -12.44 -5.85 -6.58
C SER A 132 -11.64 -6.33 -7.79
N VAL A 133 -10.64 -5.58 -8.23
CA VAL A 133 -9.81 -5.94 -9.39
C VAL A 133 -8.62 -6.75 -8.94
N ASN A 134 -8.47 -7.95 -9.51
CA ASN A 134 -7.31 -8.79 -9.23
C ASN A 134 -6.03 -8.15 -9.85
N PRO A 135 -5.00 -7.89 -9.05
CA PRO A 135 -3.74 -7.33 -9.56
C PRO A 135 -3.09 -8.14 -10.68
N GLU A 136 -3.27 -9.47 -10.67
CA GLU A 136 -2.75 -10.36 -11.71
C GLU A 136 -3.40 -10.13 -13.08
N ASP A 137 -4.59 -9.54 -13.12
CA ASP A 137 -5.31 -9.25 -14.37
C ASP A 137 -4.93 -7.92 -14.99
N ILE A 138 -4.09 -7.14 -14.33
CA ILE A 138 -3.68 -5.84 -14.82
C ILE A 138 -2.62 -6.00 -15.91
N GLU A 139 -2.85 -5.38 -17.06
CA GLU A 139 -1.87 -5.22 -18.11
C GLU A 139 -1.00 -3.98 -17.86
N ARG A 140 -1.64 -2.85 -17.47
CA ARG A 140 -0.97 -1.56 -17.29
C ARG A 140 -1.79 -0.63 -16.40
N VAL A 141 -1.08 0.27 -15.70
CA VAL A 141 -1.67 1.39 -14.97
C VAL A 141 -1.07 2.69 -15.51
N ASP A 142 -1.92 3.59 -15.97
CA ASP A 142 -1.57 4.92 -16.48
C ASP A 142 -2.08 5.99 -15.53
N ILE A 143 -1.23 6.94 -15.15
CA ILE A 143 -1.63 8.06 -14.29
C ILE A 143 -1.63 9.35 -15.07
N LEU A 144 -2.82 9.89 -15.22
CA LEU A 144 -3.09 11.16 -15.89
C LEU A 144 -3.00 12.29 -14.85
N LYS A 145 -1.98 13.12 -14.99
CA LYS A 145 -1.67 14.16 -14.00
C LYS A 145 -2.10 15.55 -14.45
N ASP A 146 -2.16 15.78 -15.76
CA ASP A 146 -2.42 17.09 -16.35
C ASP A 146 -3.89 17.28 -16.70
N ALA A 147 -4.36 18.52 -16.59
CA ALA A 147 -5.75 18.87 -16.92
C ALA A 147 -6.15 18.49 -18.34
N SER A 148 -5.22 18.58 -19.31
CA SER A 148 -5.47 18.17 -20.70
C SER A 148 -5.78 16.69 -20.85
N ALA A 149 -5.12 15.84 -20.05
CA ALA A 149 -5.34 14.40 -20.04
C ALA A 149 -6.57 14.00 -19.23
N THR A 150 -6.90 14.77 -18.19
CA THR A 150 -8.05 14.48 -17.31
C THR A 150 -9.38 15.07 -17.77
N ALA A 151 -9.35 15.99 -18.72
CA ALA A 151 -10.55 16.71 -19.23
C ALA A 151 -11.66 15.78 -19.72
N ILE A 152 -11.32 14.62 -20.27
CA ILE A 152 -12.26 13.62 -20.78
C ILE A 152 -13.15 13.06 -19.64
N TYR A 153 -12.63 13.03 -18.40
CA TYR A 153 -13.32 12.48 -17.23
C TYR A 153 -14.09 13.52 -16.42
N GLY A 154 -14.11 14.77 -16.89
CA GLY A 154 -14.90 15.85 -16.31
C GLY A 154 -14.35 16.39 -14.98
N ILE A 155 -15.23 17.07 -14.23
CA ILE A 155 -14.88 17.81 -13.01
C ILE A 155 -14.33 16.89 -11.89
N LYS A 156 -14.81 15.65 -11.82
CA LYS A 156 -14.34 14.66 -10.83
C LYS A 156 -12.85 14.37 -10.97
N ALA A 157 -12.28 14.55 -12.16
CA ALA A 157 -10.89 14.27 -12.48
C ALA A 157 -9.91 15.40 -12.12
N ALA A 158 -10.36 16.44 -11.42
CA ALA A 158 -9.51 17.58 -11.03
C ALA A 158 -8.29 17.17 -10.19
N ASN A 159 -8.37 16.07 -9.46
CA ASN A 159 -7.28 15.54 -8.63
C ASN A 159 -6.41 14.52 -9.37
N GLY A 160 -6.61 14.33 -10.67
CA GLY A 160 -5.95 13.32 -11.48
C GLY A 160 -6.82 12.08 -11.71
N VAL A 161 -6.37 11.23 -12.63
CA VAL A 161 -7.05 9.99 -12.98
C VAL A 161 -6.04 8.85 -12.99
N ILE A 162 -6.41 7.72 -12.42
CA ILE A 162 -5.68 6.46 -12.48
C ILE A 162 -6.44 5.53 -13.39
N VAL A 163 -5.87 5.27 -14.56
CA VAL A 163 -6.46 4.39 -15.58
C VAL A 163 -5.81 3.02 -15.45
N VAL A 164 -6.61 2.01 -15.18
CA VAL A 164 -6.21 0.61 -15.12
C VAL A 164 -6.72 -0.07 -16.37
N THR A 165 -5.80 -0.65 -17.13
CA THR A 165 -6.12 -1.48 -18.29
C THR A 165 -5.91 -2.93 -17.91
N THR A 166 -6.95 -3.75 -18.08
CA THR A 166 -6.85 -5.19 -17.80
C THR A 166 -6.35 -5.98 -18.98
N LYS A 167 -5.85 -7.18 -18.72
CA LYS A 167 -5.39 -8.11 -19.74
C LYS A 167 -6.55 -8.55 -20.63
N GLN A 168 -6.35 -8.50 -21.91
CA GLN A 168 -7.33 -8.93 -22.90
C GLN A 168 -6.89 -10.22 -23.60
N GLY A 169 -7.84 -10.92 -24.18
CA GLY A 169 -7.56 -12.08 -25.01
C GLY A 169 -6.72 -11.69 -26.24
N LYS A 170 -5.77 -12.54 -26.61
CA LYS A 170 -4.91 -12.36 -27.78
C LYS A 170 -5.21 -13.43 -28.82
N SER A 171 -5.08 -13.07 -30.12
CA SER A 171 -5.17 -14.03 -31.22
C SER A 171 -3.97 -15.00 -31.17
N GLN A 172 -4.12 -16.05 -30.39
CA GLN A 172 -3.10 -17.08 -30.17
C GLN A 172 -3.73 -18.40 -29.75
N LYS A 173 -2.95 -19.48 -29.80
CA LYS A 173 -3.38 -20.76 -29.24
C LYS A 173 -3.73 -20.61 -27.75
N PRO A 174 -4.73 -21.33 -27.25
CA PRO A 174 -5.07 -21.30 -25.84
C PRO A 174 -3.86 -21.53 -24.94
N SER A 175 -3.66 -20.62 -23.98
CA SER A 175 -2.60 -20.68 -22.99
C SER A 175 -3.21 -20.57 -21.60
N ILE A 176 -2.80 -21.44 -20.69
CA ILE A 176 -3.22 -21.46 -19.30
C ILE A 176 -2.01 -21.00 -18.47
N SER A 177 -2.24 -20.01 -17.62
CA SER A 177 -1.26 -19.54 -16.65
C SER A 177 -1.79 -19.78 -15.24
N TYR A 178 -0.91 -20.26 -14.38
CA TYR A 178 -1.18 -20.45 -12.96
C TYR A 178 -0.11 -19.74 -12.15
N THR A 179 -0.53 -18.88 -11.25
CA THR A 179 0.34 -18.15 -10.33
C THR A 179 -0.05 -18.49 -8.90
N ALA A 180 0.94 -18.82 -8.06
CA ALA A 180 0.75 -19.02 -6.63
C ALA A 180 1.68 -18.09 -5.87
N THR A 181 1.11 -17.27 -5.00
CA THR A 181 1.84 -16.38 -4.11
C THR A 181 1.66 -16.82 -2.67
N LEU A 182 2.77 -17.05 -1.99
CA LEU A 182 2.81 -17.45 -0.58
C LEU A 182 3.50 -16.34 0.21
N GLY A 183 2.86 -15.91 1.30
CA GLY A 183 3.38 -14.89 2.18
C GLY A 183 3.42 -15.37 3.62
N ILE A 184 4.50 -15.03 4.34
CA ILE A 184 4.65 -15.28 5.77
C ILE A 184 4.97 -13.95 6.43
N THR A 185 4.11 -13.52 7.35
CA THR A 185 4.33 -12.31 8.14
C THR A 185 4.56 -12.70 9.58
N ALA A 186 5.78 -12.45 10.06
CA ALA A 186 6.12 -12.68 11.45
C ALA A 186 5.47 -11.62 12.35
N PRO A 187 5.12 -11.95 13.60
CA PRO A 187 4.64 -10.97 14.55
C PRO A 187 5.71 -9.90 14.84
N PRO A 188 5.32 -8.69 15.21
CA PRO A 188 6.26 -7.70 15.69
C PRO A 188 6.96 -8.21 16.96
N THR A 189 8.22 -7.86 17.14
CA THR A 189 9.00 -8.23 18.34
C THR A 189 9.43 -6.98 19.08
N TYR A 190 9.53 -7.08 20.40
CA TYR A 190 10.00 -5.96 21.22
C TYR A 190 11.49 -5.62 21.00
N ASP A 191 12.28 -6.55 20.53
CA ASP A 191 13.72 -6.36 20.28
C ASP A 191 14.02 -5.23 19.28
N LYS A 192 13.06 -4.94 18.40
CA LYS A 192 13.15 -3.87 17.40
C LYS A 192 12.63 -2.52 17.90
N MET A 193 12.15 -2.47 19.13
CA MET A 193 11.57 -1.26 19.72
C MET A 193 12.44 -0.76 20.87
N PHE A 194 12.74 0.54 20.89
CA PHE A 194 13.38 1.19 22.04
C PHE A 194 12.39 1.30 23.18
N ARG A 195 12.25 0.25 23.97
CA ARG A 195 11.31 0.13 25.07
C ARG A 195 12.02 -0.29 26.35
N MET A 196 11.66 0.33 27.46
CA MET A 196 12.10 -0.10 28.77
C MET A 196 11.44 -1.42 29.15
N ASN A 197 12.18 -2.32 29.77
CA ASN A 197 11.61 -3.45 30.48
C ASN A 197 10.99 -2.98 31.83
N SER A 198 10.32 -3.87 32.56
CA SER A 198 9.67 -3.52 33.82
C SER A 198 10.64 -3.06 34.88
N ALA A 199 11.82 -3.64 34.96
CA ALA A 199 12.83 -3.22 35.91
C ALA A 199 13.33 -1.80 35.61
N ASP A 200 13.73 -1.53 34.36
CA ASP A 200 14.22 -0.21 33.93
C ASP A 200 13.13 0.87 34.13
N ARG A 201 11.86 0.53 33.83
CA ARG A 201 10.73 1.45 34.06
C ARG A 201 10.54 1.80 35.54
N ILE A 202 10.67 0.82 36.44
CA ILE A 202 10.56 1.05 37.87
C ILE A 202 11.78 1.83 38.38
N ASP A 203 13.00 1.49 37.91
CA ASP A 203 14.20 2.21 38.30
C ASP A 203 14.17 3.68 37.87
N MET A 204 13.66 3.95 36.66
CA MET A 204 13.39 5.31 36.21
C MET A 204 12.38 6.05 37.14
N SER A 205 11.30 5.38 37.55
CA SER A 205 10.31 5.98 38.47
C SER A 205 10.92 6.30 39.84
N ILE A 206 11.77 5.43 40.37
CA ILE A 206 12.49 5.66 41.61
C ILE A 206 13.41 6.87 41.46
N GLU A 207 14.21 6.93 40.40
CA GLU A 207 15.12 8.06 40.16
C GLU A 207 14.38 9.39 39.97
N MET A 208 13.25 9.38 39.26
CA MET A 208 12.40 10.58 39.12
C MET A 208 11.93 11.10 40.46
N GLN A 209 11.54 10.19 41.36
CA GLN A 209 11.06 10.55 42.68
C GLN A 209 12.19 11.08 43.57
N GLU A 210 13.36 10.45 43.56
CA GLU A 210 14.55 10.90 44.30
C GLU A 210 15.00 12.29 43.84
N ARG A 211 14.84 12.61 42.56
CA ARG A 211 15.13 13.94 41.99
C ARG A 211 14.02 14.96 42.20
N GLY A 212 12.91 14.59 42.84
CA GLY A 212 11.76 15.49 43.04
C GLY A 212 11.00 15.82 41.77
N LEU A 213 11.14 15.02 40.74
CA LEU A 213 10.38 15.19 39.49
C LEU A 213 8.99 14.58 39.67
N SER A 214 7.95 15.32 39.27
CA SER A 214 6.56 14.83 39.30
C SER A 214 6.14 14.29 37.93
N PHE A 215 5.25 13.33 37.92
CA PHE A 215 4.63 12.82 36.70
C PHE A 215 3.58 13.76 36.09
N GLY A 216 3.60 15.03 36.47
CA GLY A 216 2.66 16.05 36.01
C GLY A 216 1.26 15.89 36.63
N SER A 217 0.22 16.32 35.91
CA SER A 217 -1.17 16.28 36.41
C SER A 217 -1.83 14.88 36.34
N TYR A 218 -1.09 13.86 35.93
CA TYR A 218 -1.60 12.49 35.92
C TYR A 218 -1.65 11.94 37.33
N LYS A 219 -2.83 11.55 37.77
CA LYS A 219 -2.93 10.71 38.96
C LYS A 219 -2.23 9.38 38.65
N PRO A 220 -1.31 8.93 39.52
CA PRO A 220 -0.73 7.60 39.36
C PRO A 220 -1.86 6.56 39.29
N SER A 221 -1.71 5.59 38.43
CA SER A 221 -2.62 4.45 38.41
C SER A 221 -2.53 3.69 39.75
N ASP A 222 -3.64 3.19 40.25
CA ASP A 222 -3.67 2.33 41.47
C ASP A 222 -2.94 1.00 41.27
N ILE A 223 -2.37 0.78 40.09
CA ILE A 223 -1.64 -0.43 39.70
C ILE A 223 -0.17 -0.09 39.40
N GLY A 224 0.69 -1.11 39.44
CA GLY A 224 2.10 -0.96 39.18
C GLY A 224 2.88 -0.37 40.36
N TYR A 225 4.10 0.14 40.05
CA TYR A 225 4.98 0.70 41.06
C TYR A 225 4.38 1.92 41.76
N GLU A 226 3.82 2.85 40.99
CA GLU A 226 3.24 4.08 41.50
C GLU A 226 2.00 3.81 42.40
N GLY A 227 1.19 2.79 42.05
CA GLY A 227 0.09 2.33 42.89
C GLY A 227 0.57 1.72 44.18
N ALA A 228 1.56 0.84 44.13
CA ALA A 228 2.14 0.25 45.34
C ALA A 228 2.74 1.30 46.28
N LEU A 229 3.39 2.33 45.72
CA LEU A 229 3.94 3.45 46.47
C LEU A 229 2.87 4.31 47.12
N GLN A 230 1.75 4.54 46.42
CA GLN A 230 0.60 5.25 47.02
C GLN A 230 -0.03 4.49 48.16
N HIS A 231 -0.19 3.17 48.05
CA HIS A 231 -0.64 2.31 49.13
C HIS A 231 0.31 2.35 50.34
N LEU A 232 1.61 2.41 50.13
CA LEU A 232 2.57 2.59 51.20
C LEU A 232 2.40 3.95 51.92
N TRP A 233 2.22 5.05 51.16
CA TRP A 233 2.02 6.40 51.70
C TRP A 233 0.69 6.51 52.46
N ASN A 234 -0.33 5.87 51.96
CA ASN A 234 -1.63 5.78 52.63
C ASN A 234 -1.61 4.89 53.88
N LYS A 235 -0.53 4.14 54.11
CA LYS A 235 -0.37 3.12 55.16
C LYS A 235 -1.31 1.91 55.01
N ASP A 236 -1.72 1.62 53.79
CA ASP A 236 -2.54 0.44 53.46
C ASP A 236 -1.70 -0.83 53.46
N ILE A 237 -0.40 -0.71 53.17
CA ILE A 237 0.60 -1.79 53.16
C ILE A 237 1.83 -1.42 53.99
N THR A 238 2.51 -2.43 54.48
CA THR A 238 3.80 -2.27 55.17
C THR A 238 4.93 -2.07 54.20
N TYR A 239 6.04 -1.49 54.67
CA TYR A 239 7.25 -1.33 53.83
C TYR A 239 7.79 -2.66 53.28
N GLN A 240 7.67 -3.73 54.03
CA GLN A 240 8.13 -5.04 53.59
C GLN A 240 7.23 -5.60 52.47
N GLU A 241 5.93 -5.41 52.59
CA GLU A 241 4.98 -5.77 51.50
C GLU A 241 5.23 -4.96 50.25
N PHE A 242 5.48 -3.65 50.38
CA PHE A 242 5.86 -2.80 49.26
C PHE A 242 7.12 -3.33 48.54
N LEU A 243 8.19 -3.64 49.27
CA LEU A 243 9.40 -4.20 48.68
C LEU A 243 9.16 -5.52 47.94
N ASN A 244 8.33 -6.39 48.50
CA ASN A 244 7.94 -7.64 47.86
C ASN A 244 7.15 -7.41 46.58
N GLN A 245 6.20 -6.46 46.60
CA GLN A 245 5.44 -6.07 45.39
C GLN A 245 6.36 -5.50 44.31
N VAL A 246 7.28 -4.59 44.65
CA VAL A 246 8.23 -4.00 43.72
C VAL A 246 9.13 -5.08 43.09
N LYS A 247 9.60 -6.05 43.91
CA LYS A 247 10.38 -7.17 43.40
C LYS A 247 9.60 -8.02 42.40
N THR A 248 8.34 -8.28 42.68
CA THR A 248 7.45 -9.02 41.78
C THR A 248 7.23 -8.24 40.48
N LEU A 249 6.93 -6.95 40.60
CA LEU A 249 6.70 -6.08 39.44
C LEU A 249 7.93 -5.95 38.53
N LYS A 250 9.14 -5.88 39.09
CA LYS A 250 10.39 -5.87 38.32
C LYS A 250 10.61 -7.16 37.50
N GLY A 251 10.09 -8.28 37.99
CA GLY A 251 10.16 -9.56 37.30
C GLY A 251 9.09 -9.79 36.24
N LEU A 252 8.03 -8.96 36.21
CA LEU A 252 6.94 -9.11 35.26
C LEU A 252 7.27 -8.42 33.94
N ASN A 253 7.76 -9.20 32.99
CA ASN A 253 7.98 -8.75 31.61
C ASN A 253 7.08 -9.53 30.68
N THR A 254 5.84 -9.08 30.53
CA THR A 254 4.89 -9.72 29.63
C THR A 254 5.15 -9.27 28.19
N ASP A 255 5.43 -10.23 27.32
CA ASP A 255 5.47 -9.99 25.89
C ASP A 255 4.05 -10.06 25.32
N TRP A 256 3.43 -8.88 25.19
CA TRP A 256 2.08 -8.77 24.65
C TRP A 256 2.03 -9.12 23.17
N TYR A 257 3.13 -8.96 22.43
CA TYR A 257 3.15 -9.33 21.04
C TYR A 257 3.12 -10.83 20.85
N ASP A 258 3.88 -11.56 21.66
CA ASP A 258 3.84 -13.04 21.65
C ASP A 258 2.48 -13.59 22.06
N LEU A 259 1.80 -12.91 22.99
CA LEU A 259 0.46 -13.30 23.45
C LEU A 259 -0.66 -12.98 22.45
N LEU A 260 -0.61 -11.83 21.78
CA LEU A 260 -1.71 -11.30 20.98
C LEU A 260 -1.54 -11.56 19.49
N PHE A 261 -0.32 -11.67 19.00
CA PHE A 261 -0.04 -11.83 17.57
C PHE A 261 0.44 -13.23 17.26
N ARG A 262 0.14 -13.67 16.06
CA ARG A 262 0.61 -14.94 15.52
C ARG A 262 1.27 -14.70 14.18
N THR A 263 2.16 -15.59 13.79
CA THR A 263 2.65 -15.64 12.42
C THR A 263 1.45 -15.79 11.48
N ALA A 264 1.28 -14.83 10.59
CA ALA A 264 0.25 -14.90 9.56
C ALA A 264 0.82 -15.60 8.33
N PHE A 265 0.06 -16.55 7.83
CA PHE A 265 0.33 -17.24 6.58
C PHE A 265 -0.74 -16.86 5.56
N THR A 266 -0.33 -16.26 4.47
CA THR A 266 -1.20 -15.88 3.37
C THR A 266 -0.87 -16.70 2.14
N HIS A 267 -1.89 -17.12 1.41
CA HIS A 267 -1.71 -17.75 0.11
C HIS A 267 -2.75 -17.19 -0.86
N GLN A 268 -2.32 -17.00 -2.08
CA GLN A 268 -3.15 -16.57 -3.19
C GLN A 268 -2.86 -17.47 -4.38
N HIS A 269 -3.90 -17.89 -5.04
CA HIS A 269 -3.82 -18.70 -6.26
C HIS A 269 -4.61 -17.99 -7.35
N SER A 270 -4.00 -17.81 -8.50
CA SER A 270 -4.63 -17.20 -9.67
C SER A 270 -4.46 -18.12 -10.87
N VAL A 271 -5.55 -18.35 -11.57
CA VAL A 271 -5.56 -19.12 -12.81
C VAL A 271 -6.10 -18.24 -13.91
N SER A 272 -5.42 -18.15 -15.02
CA SER A 272 -5.93 -17.44 -16.19
C SER A 272 -5.81 -18.26 -17.46
N ILE A 273 -6.79 -18.09 -18.32
CA ILE A 273 -6.87 -18.74 -19.64
C ILE A 273 -7.02 -17.64 -20.67
N THR A 274 -6.12 -17.59 -21.65
CA THR A 274 -6.18 -16.66 -22.74
C THR A 274 -6.05 -17.38 -24.07
N GLY A 275 -6.77 -16.93 -25.08
CA GLY A 275 -6.68 -17.48 -26.40
C GLY A 275 -7.59 -16.74 -27.36
N GLY A 276 -7.55 -17.14 -28.63
CA GLY A 276 -8.40 -16.54 -29.63
C GLY A 276 -7.95 -16.81 -31.05
N ASN A 277 -8.69 -16.25 -31.95
CA ASN A 277 -8.39 -16.22 -33.40
C ASN A 277 -8.67 -14.81 -33.94
N ASP A 278 -8.51 -14.62 -35.22
CA ASP A 278 -8.71 -13.29 -35.86
C ASP A 278 -10.14 -12.74 -35.75
N ARG A 279 -11.11 -13.55 -35.33
CA ARG A 279 -12.52 -13.16 -35.20
C ARG A 279 -12.99 -13.02 -33.74
N SER A 280 -12.38 -13.74 -32.82
CA SER A 280 -12.78 -13.74 -31.40
C SER A 280 -11.59 -14.01 -30.50
N ASN A 281 -11.47 -13.20 -29.45
CA ASN A 281 -10.45 -13.36 -28.40
C ASN A 281 -11.18 -13.52 -27.07
N TYR A 282 -10.59 -14.27 -26.17
CA TYR A 282 -11.12 -14.46 -24.82
C TYR A 282 -9.99 -14.42 -23.79
N TYR A 283 -10.31 -13.85 -22.65
CA TYR A 283 -9.51 -13.89 -21.43
C TYR A 283 -10.46 -14.22 -20.26
N MET A 284 -10.06 -15.13 -19.43
CA MET A 284 -10.79 -15.54 -18.22
C MET A 284 -9.78 -15.72 -17.10
N SER A 285 -10.08 -15.20 -15.92
CA SER A 285 -9.27 -15.34 -14.72
C SER A 285 -10.14 -15.64 -13.50
N MET A 286 -9.53 -16.30 -12.54
CA MET A 286 -10.14 -16.64 -11.25
C MET A 286 -9.08 -16.54 -10.16
#